data_fcca156e303533e6a394063e1cdb2307
#
_entry.id   fcca156e303533e6a394063e1cdb2307
#
_cell.length_a   1.000
_cell.length_b   1.000
_cell.length_c   1.000
_cell.angle_alpha   90.00
_cell.angle_beta   90.00
_cell.angle_gamma   90.00
#
_symmetry.space_group_name_H-M   'P 1'
#
loop_
_entity.id
_entity.type
_entity.pdbx_description
1 polymer ?
#
loop_
_entity_poly.entity_id
_entity_poly.type
_entity_poly.pdbx_seq_one_letter_code
_entity_poly.pdbx_strand_id
1 'polypeptide(L)'
;MTDTILDFYRGEPLPNGRRLVDIWDWNFDQLEDAHDYIQWMFPLDTPSEANPGAPFITEEASRAFEWDDVLRDRLQKSLAVMLRFYGLERLVLPDDKVMIIRAVSFADRRGIWLWPNNHNHLRLTRIIRSLRLLGLKKDAQALAACLDDIARVEGRDIISDDTTQHWRRAARR
;
A
#
# COMPACT_ATOMS: atom_id res chain seq x y z
N MET A 1 12.95 -24.03 2.47
CA MET A 1 13.06 -22.75 3.21
C MET A 1 11.70 -22.08 3.05
N THR A 2 10.98 -21.81 4.13
CA THR A 2 9.65 -21.16 4.05
C THR A 2 9.84 -19.70 3.64
N ASP A 3 8.97 -19.20 2.76
CA ASP A 3 9.00 -17.80 2.33
C ASP A 3 8.36 -16.92 3.41
N THR A 4 9.14 -16.03 3.98
CA THR A 4 8.75 -15.23 5.15
C THR A 4 7.56 -14.30 4.87
N ILE A 5 7.38 -13.86 3.61
CA ILE A 5 6.21 -13.05 3.20
C ILE A 5 4.97 -13.92 3.16
N LEU A 6 5.07 -15.13 2.59
CA LEU A 6 3.96 -16.06 2.53
C LEU A 6 3.52 -16.49 3.91
N ASP A 7 4.46 -16.79 4.80
CA ASP A 7 4.16 -17.16 6.19
C ASP A 7 3.42 -16.02 6.90
N PHE A 8 3.90 -14.78 6.78
CA PHE A 8 3.25 -13.60 7.37
C PHE A 8 1.83 -13.38 6.81
N TYR A 9 1.67 -13.48 5.50
CA TYR A 9 0.37 -13.34 4.86
C TYR A 9 -0.58 -14.53 5.14
N ARG A 10 -0.07 -15.70 5.51
CA ARG A 10 -0.86 -16.86 5.96
C ARG A 10 -1.22 -16.80 7.45
N GLY A 11 -0.66 -15.85 8.20
CA GLY A 11 -1.03 -15.55 9.57
C GLY A 11 0.03 -15.88 10.61
N GLU A 12 1.22 -16.31 10.18
CA GLU A 12 2.35 -16.50 11.10
C GLU A 12 2.82 -15.16 11.67
N PRO A 13 3.23 -15.11 12.93
CA PRO A 13 3.72 -13.90 13.55
C PRO A 13 5.12 -13.53 13.06
N LEU A 14 5.39 -12.22 13.05
CA LEU A 14 6.74 -11.70 12.94
C LEU A 14 7.59 -12.09 14.15
N PRO A 15 8.94 -11.96 14.10
CA PRO A 15 9.82 -12.23 15.23
C PRO A 15 9.45 -11.47 16.51
N ASN A 16 8.82 -10.31 16.40
CA ASN A 16 8.32 -9.53 17.53
C ASN A 16 6.93 -9.94 18.01
N GLY A 17 6.37 -11.05 17.50
CA GLY A 17 5.05 -11.58 17.84
C GLY A 17 3.86 -10.94 17.12
N ARG A 18 4.08 -9.89 16.34
CA ARG A 18 3.03 -9.16 15.61
C ARG A 18 2.54 -9.97 14.40
N ARG A 19 1.24 -10.05 14.22
CA ARG A 19 0.58 -10.69 13.06
C ARG A 19 -0.01 -9.65 12.11
N LEU A 20 -0.23 -10.04 10.87
CA LEU A 20 -0.90 -9.20 9.88
C LEU A 20 -2.29 -8.72 10.35
N VAL A 21 -3.05 -9.61 10.98
CA VAL A 21 -4.38 -9.28 11.52
C VAL A 21 -4.33 -8.23 12.62
N ASP A 22 -3.29 -8.22 13.44
CA ASP A 22 -3.11 -7.23 14.51
C ASP A 22 -2.92 -5.83 13.92
N ILE A 23 -2.18 -5.72 12.82
CA ILE A 23 -1.96 -4.44 12.12
C ILE A 23 -3.25 -3.92 11.49
N TRP A 24 -4.12 -4.80 10.98
CA TRP A 24 -5.40 -4.38 10.42
C TRP A 24 -6.33 -3.73 11.45
N ASP A 25 -6.18 -4.10 12.72
CA ASP A 25 -6.97 -3.57 13.85
C ASP A 25 -6.37 -2.31 14.48
N TRP A 26 -5.22 -1.86 14.00
CA TRP A 26 -4.58 -0.65 14.50
C TRP A 26 -5.42 0.61 14.24
N ASN A 27 -5.38 1.54 15.18
CA ASN A 27 -5.90 2.87 14.99
C ASN A 27 -4.96 3.72 14.11
N PHE A 28 -5.39 4.91 13.76
CA PHE A 28 -4.64 5.77 12.85
C PHE A 28 -3.32 6.29 13.45
N ASP A 29 -3.26 6.51 14.75
CA ASP A 29 -2.04 6.95 15.42
C ASP A 29 -0.99 5.83 15.39
N GLN A 30 -1.39 4.59 15.65
CA GLN A 30 -0.51 3.43 15.54
C GLN A 30 0.03 3.24 14.10
N LEU A 31 -0.82 3.45 13.09
CA LEU A 31 -0.40 3.38 11.69
C LEU A 31 0.54 4.53 11.29
N GLU A 32 0.37 5.71 11.89
CA GLU A 32 1.26 6.85 11.64
C GLU A 32 2.61 6.68 12.31
N ASP A 33 2.61 6.34 13.60
CA ASP A 33 3.81 6.34 14.44
C ASP A 33 4.73 5.13 14.19
N ALA A 34 4.17 3.97 13.79
CA ALA A 34 4.97 2.79 13.50
C ALA A 34 5.61 2.90 12.11
N HIS A 35 6.92 2.61 12.02
CA HIS A 35 7.68 2.72 10.77
C HIS A 35 8.14 1.38 10.19
N ASP A 36 7.91 0.28 10.92
CA ASP A 36 8.45 -1.05 10.59
C ASP A 36 7.43 -2.02 9.97
N TYR A 37 6.13 -1.68 9.97
CA TYR A 37 5.07 -2.58 9.48
C TYR A 37 4.85 -2.49 7.96
N ILE A 38 5.05 -1.31 7.38
CA ILE A 38 4.69 -1.04 5.98
C ILE A 38 5.50 -1.90 5.00
N GLN A 39 6.74 -2.25 5.35
CA GLN A 39 7.60 -3.11 4.55
C GLN A 39 7.14 -4.57 4.54
N TRP A 40 6.45 -5.00 5.59
CA TRP A 40 5.88 -6.33 5.71
C TRP A 40 4.52 -6.43 5.01
N MET A 41 3.67 -5.43 5.19
CA MET A 41 2.37 -5.38 4.51
C MET A 41 2.51 -5.14 3.00
N PHE A 42 3.50 -4.35 2.59
CA PHE A 42 3.73 -4.00 1.20
C PHE A 42 5.22 -4.19 0.85
N PRO A 43 5.65 -5.46 0.74
CA PRO A 43 7.03 -5.78 0.41
C PRO A 43 7.37 -5.37 -1.04
N LEU A 44 8.65 -5.20 -1.32
CA LEU A 44 9.18 -4.92 -2.65
C LEU A 44 10.11 -6.06 -3.11
N ASP A 45 10.47 -6.04 -4.37
CA ASP A 45 11.44 -6.95 -5.00
C ASP A 45 12.91 -6.57 -4.72
N THR A 46 13.13 -5.56 -3.88
CA THR A 46 14.45 -5.09 -3.47
C THR A 46 14.49 -4.92 -1.95
N PRO A 47 15.66 -5.15 -1.30
CA PRO A 47 15.83 -4.89 0.13
C PRO A 47 15.43 -3.46 0.52
N SER A 48 14.91 -3.29 1.72
CA SER A 48 14.54 -1.99 2.27
C SER A 48 15.73 -1.37 3.02
N GLU A 49 16.16 -0.18 2.63
CA GLU A 49 17.18 0.57 3.37
C GLU A 49 16.68 1.02 4.75
N ALA A 50 15.37 1.38 4.84
CA ALA A 50 14.75 1.82 6.09
C ALA A 50 14.51 0.67 7.08
N ASN A 51 14.37 -0.56 6.60
CA ASN A 51 14.20 -1.76 7.43
C ASN A 51 14.93 -2.96 6.78
N PRO A 52 16.24 -3.10 6.99
CA PRO A 52 17.04 -4.17 6.37
C PRO A 52 16.60 -5.58 6.77
N GLY A 53 15.88 -5.71 7.89
CA GLY A 53 15.34 -7.01 8.35
C GLY A 53 14.00 -7.37 7.71
N ALA A 54 13.39 -6.48 6.93
CA ALA A 54 12.14 -6.78 6.22
C ALA A 54 12.41 -7.69 5.01
N PRO A 55 11.52 -8.65 4.75
CA PRO A 55 11.66 -9.51 3.59
C PRO A 55 11.43 -8.75 2.29
N PHE A 56 11.94 -9.30 1.21
CA PHE A 56 11.62 -8.85 -0.15
C PHE A 56 10.88 -9.96 -0.92
N ILE A 57 10.14 -9.56 -1.95
CA ILE A 57 9.33 -10.48 -2.77
C ILE A 57 10.26 -11.42 -3.52
N THR A 58 10.06 -12.74 -3.30
CA THR A 58 10.67 -13.80 -4.09
C THR A 58 9.81 -14.14 -5.31
N GLU A 59 10.35 -14.87 -6.28
CA GLU A 59 9.55 -15.41 -7.37
C GLU A 59 8.44 -16.34 -6.87
N GLU A 60 8.71 -17.11 -5.82
CA GLU A 60 7.73 -18.00 -5.18
C GLU A 60 6.57 -17.18 -4.61
N ALA A 61 6.87 -16.12 -3.84
CA ALA A 61 5.86 -15.22 -3.30
C ALA A 61 5.03 -14.58 -4.41
N SER A 62 5.67 -14.03 -5.44
CA SER A 62 4.97 -13.40 -6.56
C SER A 62 4.00 -14.37 -7.25
N ARG A 63 4.43 -15.60 -7.54
CA ARG A 63 3.57 -16.65 -8.11
C ARG A 63 2.43 -17.04 -7.17
N ALA A 64 2.72 -17.20 -5.87
CA ALA A 64 1.69 -17.57 -4.89
C ALA A 64 0.56 -16.52 -4.85
N PHE A 65 0.88 -15.24 -4.81
CA PHE A 65 -0.13 -14.16 -4.86
C PHE A 65 -0.91 -14.13 -6.18
N GLU A 66 -0.33 -14.58 -7.28
CA GLU A 66 -1.01 -14.64 -8.57
C GLU A 66 -2.11 -15.72 -8.62
N TRP A 67 -1.92 -16.84 -7.91
CA TRP A 67 -2.82 -18.01 -7.97
C TRP A 67 -3.65 -18.24 -6.71
N ASP A 68 -3.26 -17.70 -5.57
CA ASP A 68 -3.93 -17.92 -4.28
C ASP A 68 -4.87 -16.73 -3.96
N ASP A 69 -6.18 -16.98 -4.08
CA ASP A 69 -7.22 -15.99 -3.80
C ASP A 69 -7.17 -15.48 -2.35
N VAL A 70 -6.82 -16.35 -1.40
CA VAL A 70 -6.73 -15.98 0.02
C VAL A 70 -5.62 -14.95 0.24
N LEU A 71 -4.47 -15.12 -0.40
CA LEU A 71 -3.37 -14.15 -0.33
C LEU A 71 -3.76 -12.80 -0.97
N ARG A 72 -4.45 -12.85 -2.12
CA ARG A 72 -4.96 -11.63 -2.77
C ARG A 72 -5.99 -10.90 -1.93
N ASP A 73 -6.94 -11.61 -1.33
CA ASP A 73 -7.95 -11.03 -0.45
C ASP A 73 -7.31 -10.37 0.78
N ARG A 74 -6.29 -11.01 1.35
CA ARG A 74 -5.52 -10.43 2.46
C ARG A 74 -4.74 -9.19 2.05
N LEU A 75 -4.16 -9.17 0.86
CA LEU A 75 -3.50 -7.98 0.32
C LEU A 75 -4.51 -6.86 0.06
N GLN A 76 -5.68 -7.17 -0.47
CA GLN A 76 -6.77 -6.18 -0.64
C GLN A 76 -7.24 -5.64 0.71
N LYS A 77 -7.31 -6.48 1.74
CA LYS A 77 -7.65 -6.02 3.10
C LYS A 77 -6.56 -5.10 3.67
N SER A 78 -5.29 -5.41 3.47
CA SER A 78 -4.18 -4.53 3.83
C SER A 78 -4.28 -3.19 3.10
N LEU A 79 -4.61 -3.20 1.80
CA LEU A 79 -4.87 -1.99 1.04
C LEU A 79 -6.04 -1.19 1.62
N ALA A 80 -7.16 -1.84 1.95
CA ALA A 80 -8.34 -1.18 2.51
C ALA A 80 -8.03 -0.46 3.84
N VAL A 81 -7.18 -1.05 4.69
CA VAL A 81 -6.70 -0.42 5.93
C VAL A 81 -5.96 0.88 5.62
N MET A 82 -5.03 0.86 4.67
CA MET A 82 -4.25 2.05 4.30
C MET A 82 -5.09 3.09 3.56
N LEU A 83 -6.01 2.68 2.70
CA LEU A 83 -6.92 3.61 2.04
C LEU A 83 -7.77 4.37 3.07
N ARG A 84 -8.33 3.67 4.07
CA ARG A 84 -9.07 4.30 5.18
C ARG A 84 -8.18 5.27 5.95
N PHE A 85 -6.92 4.92 6.20
CA PHE A 85 -5.95 5.80 6.84
C PHE A 85 -5.75 7.12 6.07
N TYR A 86 -5.67 7.04 4.73
CA TYR A 86 -5.52 8.22 3.84
C TYR A 86 -6.82 8.96 3.52
N GLY A 87 -7.99 8.44 3.93
CA GLY A 87 -9.29 8.99 3.58
C GLY A 87 -9.73 8.65 2.15
N LEU A 88 -9.32 7.49 1.67
CA LEU A 88 -9.64 6.97 0.34
C LEU A 88 -10.50 5.70 0.45
N GLU A 89 -11.20 5.36 -0.62
CA GLU A 89 -11.97 4.12 -0.71
C GLU A 89 -11.86 3.47 -2.10
N ARG A 90 -11.98 2.16 -2.11
CA ARG A 90 -11.92 1.31 -3.29
C ARG A 90 -13.33 0.95 -3.75
N LEU A 91 -13.60 1.15 -5.03
CA LEU A 91 -14.84 0.75 -5.68
C LEU A 91 -14.56 -0.24 -6.82
N VAL A 92 -15.44 -1.22 -6.98
CA VAL A 92 -15.46 -2.11 -8.13
C VAL A 92 -16.75 -1.84 -8.90
N LEU A 93 -16.61 -1.44 -10.15
CA LEU A 93 -17.74 -1.16 -11.04
C LEU A 93 -18.24 -2.47 -11.69
N PRO A 94 -19.46 -2.48 -12.29
CA PRO A 94 -20.05 -3.69 -12.87
C PRO A 94 -19.24 -4.34 -14.01
N ASP A 95 -18.31 -3.59 -14.63
CA ASP A 95 -17.39 -4.05 -15.67
C ASP A 95 -16.04 -4.52 -15.13
N ASP A 96 -15.97 -4.86 -13.83
CA ASP A 96 -14.75 -5.22 -13.11
C ASP A 96 -13.64 -4.14 -13.14
N LYS A 97 -14.01 -2.90 -13.43
CA LYS A 97 -13.11 -1.78 -13.33
C LYS A 97 -12.94 -1.38 -11.87
N VAL A 98 -11.69 -1.30 -11.43
CA VAL A 98 -11.32 -0.82 -10.10
C VAL A 98 -11.11 0.69 -10.15
N MET A 99 -11.72 1.39 -9.21
CA MET A 99 -11.50 2.81 -8.94
C MET A 99 -11.12 3.01 -7.48
N ILE A 100 -10.25 3.99 -7.23
CA ILE A 100 -10.00 4.51 -5.89
C ILE A 100 -10.39 5.99 -5.92
N ILE A 101 -11.17 6.40 -4.95
CA ILE A 101 -11.75 7.74 -4.87
C ILE A 101 -11.55 8.32 -3.46
N ARG A 102 -11.78 9.62 -3.32
CA ARG A 102 -11.85 10.26 -1.99
C ARG A 102 -13.06 9.70 -1.24
N ALA A 103 -12.84 9.17 -0.03
CA ALA A 103 -13.91 8.76 0.87
C ALA A 103 -14.55 9.98 1.54
N VAL A 104 -15.70 9.79 2.18
CA VAL A 104 -16.36 10.84 2.99
C VAL A 104 -15.40 11.40 4.05
N SER A 105 -14.51 10.56 4.61
CA SER A 105 -13.52 10.94 5.60
C SER A 105 -12.30 11.69 5.05
N PHE A 106 -12.22 11.91 3.72
CA PHE A 106 -11.03 12.52 3.11
C PHE A 106 -10.68 13.89 3.71
N ALA A 107 -11.69 14.74 3.95
CA ALA A 107 -11.49 16.06 4.52
C ALA A 107 -10.81 16.02 5.90
N ASP A 108 -11.16 15.02 6.72
CA ASP A 108 -10.59 14.83 8.05
C ASP A 108 -9.20 14.17 8.02
N ARG A 109 -8.95 13.34 7.00
CA ARG A 109 -7.72 12.53 6.90
C ARG A 109 -6.61 13.19 6.09
N ARG A 110 -6.93 14.08 5.14
CA ARG A 110 -5.96 14.70 4.24
C ARG A 110 -4.83 15.43 4.97
N GLY A 111 -5.11 16.04 6.12
CA GLY A 111 -4.12 16.79 6.91
C GLY A 111 -2.95 15.96 7.45
N ILE A 112 -3.05 14.62 7.45
CA ILE A 112 -1.97 13.74 7.90
C ILE A 112 -0.88 13.60 6.84
N TRP A 113 -1.24 13.62 5.56
CA TRP A 113 -0.31 13.28 4.48
C TRP A 113 -0.22 14.32 3.37
N LEU A 114 -1.22 15.19 3.22
CA LEU A 114 -1.28 16.20 2.16
C LEU A 114 -0.57 17.49 2.61
N TRP A 115 0.75 17.42 2.82
CA TRP A 115 1.63 18.54 3.08
C TRP A 115 3.05 18.25 2.57
N PRO A 116 3.88 19.29 2.29
CA PRO A 116 5.15 19.11 1.59
C PRO A 116 6.12 18.17 2.31
N ASN A 117 6.79 17.32 1.53
CA ASN A 117 7.81 16.37 1.99
C ASN A 117 7.33 15.36 3.05
N ASN A 118 6.03 15.06 3.06
CA ASN A 118 5.48 14.09 4.01
C ASN A 118 5.97 12.67 3.70
N HIS A 119 6.38 11.94 4.75
CA HIS A 119 6.88 10.56 4.62
C HIS A 119 5.83 9.58 4.05
N ASN A 120 4.55 9.88 4.18
CA ASN A 120 3.48 9.08 3.59
C ASN A 120 3.51 9.07 2.06
N HIS A 121 4.13 10.05 1.40
CA HIS A 121 4.31 10.02 -0.05
C HIS A 121 5.19 8.84 -0.48
N LEU A 122 6.23 8.51 0.29
CA LEU A 122 7.07 7.31 0.07
C LEU A 122 6.31 6.02 0.39
N ARG A 123 5.50 6.00 1.46
CA ARG A 123 4.63 4.87 1.78
C ARG A 123 3.65 4.58 0.65
N LEU A 124 3.01 5.61 0.08
CA LEU A 124 2.11 5.48 -1.07
C LEU A 124 2.82 4.92 -2.31
N THR A 125 4.03 5.38 -2.60
CA THR A 125 4.85 4.82 -3.69
C THR A 125 5.11 3.32 -3.47
N ARG A 126 5.46 2.93 -2.24
CA ARG A 126 5.67 1.53 -1.86
C ARG A 126 4.42 0.68 -2.04
N ILE A 127 3.28 1.17 -1.57
CA ILE A 127 1.99 0.49 -1.69
C ILE A 127 1.69 0.22 -3.17
N ILE A 128 1.74 1.23 -4.02
CA ILE A 128 1.48 1.10 -5.45
C ILE A 128 2.38 0.04 -6.09
N ARG A 129 3.69 0.11 -5.82
CA ARG A 129 4.66 -0.84 -6.39
C ARG A 129 4.42 -2.26 -5.90
N SER A 130 4.16 -2.44 -4.61
CA SER A 130 3.89 -3.76 -4.02
C SER A 130 2.62 -4.39 -4.59
N LEU A 131 1.52 -3.63 -4.68
CA LEU A 131 0.27 -4.09 -5.29
C LEU A 131 0.50 -4.62 -6.71
N ARG A 132 1.27 -3.89 -7.52
CA ARG A 132 1.59 -4.30 -8.88
C ARG A 132 2.43 -5.57 -8.91
N LEU A 133 3.46 -5.68 -8.06
CA LEU A 133 4.36 -6.84 -7.99
C LEU A 133 3.64 -8.11 -7.50
N LEU A 134 2.64 -7.95 -6.63
CA LEU A 134 1.85 -9.05 -6.06
C LEU A 134 0.51 -9.28 -6.81
N GLY A 135 0.40 -8.81 -8.05
CA GLY A 135 -0.70 -9.16 -8.96
C GLY A 135 -1.92 -8.25 -8.92
N LEU A 136 -2.05 -7.30 -7.97
CA LEU A 136 -3.15 -6.34 -7.90
C LEU A 136 -2.90 -5.11 -8.81
N LYS A 137 -2.65 -5.35 -10.09
CA LYS A 137 -2.29 -4.32 -11.07
C LYS A 137 -3.37 -3.25 -11.27
N LYS A 138 -4.65 -3.67 -11.30
CA LYS A 138 -5.79 -2.73 -11.41
C LYS A 138 -5.86 -1.79 -10.22
N ASP A 139 -5.62 -2.29 -9.01
CA ASP A 139 -5.59 -1.51 -7.77
C ASP A 139 -4.41 -0.53 -7.76
N ALA A 140 -3.24 -0.97 -8.17
CA ALA A 140 -2.05 -0.11 -8.27
C ALA A 140 -2.30 1.07 -9.23
N GLN A 141 -2.87 0.81 -10.40
CA GLN A 141 -3.21 1.83 -11.38
C GLN A 141 -4.29 2.79 -10.89
N ALA A 142 -5.34 2.26 -10.23
CA ALA A 142 -6.42 3.05 -9.67
C ALA A 142 -5.93 3.98 -8.54
N LEU A 143 -5.04 3.48 -7.66
CA LEU A 143 -4.45 4.29 -6.61
C LEU A 143 -3.57 5.41 -7.18
N ALA A 144 -2.69 5.10 -8.13
CA ALA A 144 -1.85 6.11 -8.77
C ALA A 144 -2.68 7.19 -9.49
N ALA A 145 -3.77 6.81 -10.17
CA ALA A 145 -4.66 7.74 -10.84
C ALA A 145 -5.41 8.65 -9.85
N CYS A 146 -5.88 8.11 -8.72
CA CYS A 146 -6.51 8.88 -7.65
C CYS A 146 -5.54 9.90 -7.05
N LEU A 147 -4.32 9.48 -6.75
CA LEU A 147 -3.30 10.36 -6.18
C LEU A 147 -2.85 11.45 -7.16
N ASP A 148 -2.80 11.14 -8.45
CA ASP A 148 -2.51 12.11 -9.51
C ASP A 148 -3.60 13.18 -9.60
N ASP A 149 -4.88 12.78 -9.48
CA ASP A 149 -6.01 13.71 -9.43
C ASP A 149 -5.96 14.60 -8.17
N ILE A 150 -5.67 14.02 -7.01
CA ILE A 150 -5.51 14.79 -5.76
C ILE A 150 -4.37 15.79 -5.88
N ALA A 151 -3.22 15.39 -6.41
CA ALA A 151 -2.08 16.27 -6.61
C ALA A 151 -2.42 17.45 -7.54
N ARG A 152 -3.15 17.18 -8.61
CA ARG A 152 -3.57 18.20 -9.58
C ARG A 152 -4.59 19.19 -9.02
N VAL A 153 -5.54 18.73 -8.21
CA VAL A 153 -6.68 19.54 -7.74
C VAL A 153 -6.36 20.26 -6.44
N GLU A 154 -5.75 19.57 -5.48
CA GLU A 154 -5.57 20.06 -4.11
C GLU A 154 -4.09 20.17 -3.71
N GLY A 155 -3.21 19.43 -4.38
CA GLY A 155 -1.81 19.29 -4.01
C GLY A 155 -0.82 20.02 -4.92
N ARG A 156 -1.25 20.93 -5.77
CA ARG A 156 -0.42 21.55 -6.82
C ARG A 156 0.88 22.18 -6.30
N ASP A 157 0.85 22.77 -5.10
CA ASP A 157 2.02 23.36 -4.46
C ASP A 157 2.54 22.52 -3.26
N ILE A 158 1.96 21.33 -3.06
CA ILE A 158 2.24 20.46 -1.92
C ILE A 158 2.98 19.21 -2.37
N ILE A 159 2.50 18.57 -3.44
CA ILE A 159 3.05 17.32 -3.98
C ILE A 159 3.89 17.67 -5.20
N SER A 160 5.19 17.36 -5.12
CA SER A 160 6.11 17.65 -6.23
C SER A 160 5.79 16.81 -7.47
N ASP A 161 6.16 17.34 -8.64
CA ASP A 161 6.08 16.61 -9.91
C ASP A 161 6.90 15.32 -9.86
N ASP A 162 8.01 15.30 -9.16
CA ASP A 162 8.84 14.12 -8.96
C ASP A 162 8.08 13.03 -8.19
N THR A 163 7.38 13.40 -7.12
CA THR A 163 6.53 12.48 -6.36
C THR A 163 5.44 11.86 -7.24
N THR A 164 4.73 12.67 -8.02
CA THR A 164 3.68 12.16 -8.93
C THR A 164 4.26 11.25 -10.02
N GLN A 165 5.45 11.56 -10.53
CA GLN A 165 6.16 10.67 -11.46
C GLN A 165 6.54 9.34 -10.82
N HIS A 166 6.98 9.33 -9.56
CA HIS A 166 7.26 8.09 -8.82
C HIS A 166 6.02 7.22 -8.71
N TRP A 167 4.86 7.78 -8.36
CA TRP A 167 3.60 7.05 -8.29
C TRP A 167 3.19 6.44 -9.64
N ARG A 168 3.28 7.23 -10.72
CA ARG A 168 2.98 6.75 -12.09
C ARG A 168 3.93 5.63 -12.53
N ARG A 169 5.23 5.76 -12.24
CA ARG A 169 6.23 4.72 -12.55
C ARG A 169 5.99 3.44 -11.73
N ALA A 170 5.69 3.57 -10.45
CA ALA A 170 5.40 2.44 -9.57
C ALA A 170 4.20 1.60 -10.05
N ALA A 171 3.20 2.23 -10.67
CA ALA A 171 2.03 1.56 -11.22
C ALA A 171 2.27 0.87 -12.58
N ARG A 172 3.30 1.26 -13.31
CA ARG A 172 3.52 0.82 -14.72
C ARG A 172 4.62 -0.22 -14.90
N ARG A 173 5.60 -0.30 -13.99
CA ARG A 173 6.79 -1.16 -14.15
C ARG A 173 6.69 -2.44 -13.34
#